data_1b7b113b51a0c468a71c63d6d6e64b78
#
_entry.id   1b7b113b51a0c468a71c63d6d6e64b78
#
_cell.length_a   1.000
_cell.length_b   1.000
_cell.length_c   1.000
_cell.angle_alpha   90.00
_cell.angle_beta   90.00
_cell.angle_gamma   90.00
#
_symmetry.space_group_name_H-M   'P 1'
#
loop_
_entity.id
_entity.type
_entity.pdbx_description
1 polymer ?
#
loop_
_entity_poly.entity_id
_entity_poly.type
_entity_poly.pdbx_seq_one_letter_code
_entity_poly.pdbx_strand_id
1 'polypeptide(L)'
;MLTIKKIKERIRKFFGIRLIKSIRDLIIFHQNAEFQRKHSNPLNLYGKKCFSQNDEDGLTLEIIKRLGIKKGVFAELGPGNGTENNTICLAALKWKGFWIGSEDLKFKYNNSKNFSFIKEWINRDNVFKFFNEDLKKINESKIDVLSLDLDGNDIYILEELIKQIKQPSLIIAEYNAKFPPPIKFKIKYDPSF
;
A
#
# COMPACT_ATOMS: atom_id res chain seq x y z
N MET A 1 4.80 16.27 43.62
CA MET A 1 6.14 16.64 43.10
C MET A 1 6.93 15.35 42.80
N LEU A 2 7.26 15.05 41.55
CA LEU A 2 8.08 13.86 41.23
C LEU A 2 9.50 14.11 41.65
N THR A 3 10.08 13.28 42.52
CA THR A 3 11.47 13.41 43.00
C THR A 3 12.42 13.27 41.80
N ILE A 4 13.51 14.05 41.78
CA ILE A 4 14.56 14.04 40.73
C ILE A 4 15.03 12.62 40.39
N LYS A 5 15.07 11.74 41.41
CA LYS A 5 15.38 10.30 41.24
C LYS A 5 14.39 9.59 40.30
N LYS A 6 13.08 9.80 40.45
CA LYS A 6 12.03 9.19 39.58
C LYS A 6 12.09 9.74 38.14
N ILE A 7 12.48 11.00 37.98
CA ILE A 7 12.69 11.60 36.66
C ILE A 7 13.86 10.94 35.95
N LYS A 8 15.01 10.80 36.63
CA LYS A 8 16.22 10.13 36.09
C LYS A 8 15.92 8.67 35.72
N GLU A 9 15.17 7.93 36.52
CA GLU A 9 14.79 6.54 36.22
C GLU A 9 13.87 6.46 34.98
N ARG A 10 12.91 7.37 34.85
CA ARG A 10 12.05 7.42 33.66
C ARG A 10 12.85 7.76 32.39
N ILE A 11 13.77 8.71 32.44
CA ILE A 11 14.66 9.05 31.33
C ILE A 11 15.51 7.84 30.96
N ARG A 12 16.15 7.19 31.94
CA ARG A 12 16.98 6.00 31.71
C ARG A 12 16.21 4.85 31.08
N LYS A 13 14.97 4.61 31.55
CA LYS A 13 14.08 3.59 31.00
C LYS A 13 13.66 3.94 29.56
N PHE A 14 13.35 5.21 29.31
CA PHE A 14 12.96 5.68 27.98
C PHE A 14 14.11 5.56 26.97
N PHE A 15 15.32 5.98 27.33
CA PHE A 15 16.50 5.84 26.48
C PHE A 15 16.88 4.37 26.25
N GLY A 16 16.80 3.53 27.31
CA GLY A 16 17.05 2.10 27.18
C GLY A 16 16.08 1.40 26.22
N ILE A 17 14.78 1.70 26.32
CA ILE A 17 13.77 1.13 25.42
C ILE A 17 14.01 1.59 23.97
N ARG A 18 14.36 2.87 23.77
CA ARG A 18 14.63 3.42 22.44
C ARG A 18 15.87 2.80 21.81
N LEU A 19 16.94 2.59 22.60
CA LEU A 19 18.16 1.92 22.13
C LEU A 19 17.89 0.45 21.76
N ILE A 20 17.17 -0.29 22.60
CA ILE A 20 16.79 -1.69 22.32
C ILE A 20 15.96 -1.79 21.04
N LYS A 21 15.01 -0.87 20.85
CA LYS A 21 14.20 -0.82 19.63
C LYS A 21 15.08 -0.57 18.41
N SER A 22 16.02 0.39 18.47
CA SER A 22 16.94 0.70 17.37
C SER A 22 17.85 -0.46 17.02
N ILE A 23 18.38 -1.18 18.02
CA ILE A 23 19.22 -2.37 17.80
C ILE A 23 18.39 -3.50 17.16
N ARG A 24 17.18 -3.74 17.64
CA ARG A 24 16.28 -4.72 17.06
C ARG A 24 15.99 -4.39 15.60
N ASP A 25 15.66 -3.14 15.30
CA ASP A 25 15.34 -2.69 13.96
C ASP A 25 16.56 -2.82 13.01
N LEU A 26 17.76 -2.60 13.52
CA LEU A 26 19.02 -2.82 12.78
C LEU A 26 19.26 -4.31 12.50
N ILE A 27 19.01 -5.18 13.46
CA ILE A 27 19.12 -6.64 13.29
C ILE A 27 18.14 -7.13 12.24
N ILE A 28 16.87 -6.70 12.33
CA ILE A 28 15.84 -7.04 11.35
C ILE A 28 16.24 -6.54 9.96
N PHE A 29 16.74 -5.32 9.85
CA PHE A 29 17.24 -4.77 8.58
C PHE A 29 18.36 -5.64 7.99
N HIS A 30 19.32 -6.06 8.78
CA HIS A 30 20.40 -6.94 8.32
C HIS A 30 19.90 -8.31 7.89
N GLN A 31 19.01 -8.92 8.68
CA GLN A 31 18.41 -10.22 8.33
C GLN A 31 17.61 -10.14 7.03
N ASN A 32 16.80 -9.11 6.85
CA ASN A 32 16.05 -8.88 5.62
C ASN A 32 16.97 -8.66 4.42
N ALA A 33 18.03 -7.87 4.57
CA ALA A 33 19.00 -7.64 3.50
C ALA A 33 19.74 -8.95 3.09
N GLU A 34 20.05 -9.82 4.04
CA GLU A 34 20.63 -11.14 3.77
C GLU A 34 19.64 -12.06 3.06
N PHE A 35 18.38 -12.09 3.52
CA PHE A 35 17.30 -12.84 2.90
C PHE A 35 17.07 -12.38 1.46
N GLN A 36 16.98 -11.07 1.24
CA GLN A 36 16.80 -10.48 -0.10
C GLN A 36 17.92 -10.90 -1.06
N ARG A 37 19.18 -10.91 -0.61
CA ARG A 37 20.33 -11.35 -1.44
C ARG A 37 20.30 -12.82 -1.80
N LYS A 38 19.79 -13.68 -0.91
CA LYS A 38 19.73 -15.12 -1.09
C LYS A 38 18.47 -15.60 -1.82
N HIS A 39 17.48 -14.73 -1.97
CA HIS A 39 16.21 -15.09 -2.58
C HIS A 39 16.34 -15.25 -4.09
N SER A 40 15.71 -16.30 -4.64
CA SER A 40 15.76 -16.60 -6.07
C SER A 40 15.09 -15.56 -6.98
N ASN A 41 14.12 -14.80 -6.45
CA ASN A 41 13.50 -13.71 -7.20
C ASN A 41 14.39 -12.46 -7.18
N PRO A 42 14.93 -12.03 -8.35
CA PRO A 42 15.84 -10.90 -8.42
C PRO A 42 15.20 -9.55 -8.05
N LEU A 43 13.87 -9.45 -8.04
CA LEU A 43 13.17 -8.24 -7.59
C LEU A 43 13.37 -7.98 -6.10
N ASN A 44 13.59 -9.02 -5.29
CA ASN A 44 13.78 -8.87 -3.84
C ASN A 44 14.99 -7.98 -3.47
N LEU A 45 15.98 -7.84 -4.38
CA LEU A 45 17.11 -6.93 -4.18
C LEU A 45 16.69 -5.45 -4.13
N TYR A 46 15.53 -5.12 -4.65
CA TYR A 46 14.99 -3.76 -4.75
C TYR A 46 13.98 -3.43 -3.67
N GLY A 47 13.63 -4.38 -2.82
CA GLY A 47 12.74 -4.15 -1.68
C GLY A 47 13.25 -3.01 -0.79
N LYS A 48 12.46 -1.96 -0.59
CA LYS A 48 12.76 -0.81 0.26
C LYS A 48 11.47 -0.17 0.73
N LYS A 49 11.41 0.09 2.02
CA LYS A 49 10.30 0.79 2.66
C LYS A 49 10.53 2.29 2.66
N CYS A 50 9.54 3.05 2.17
CA CYS A 50 9.40 4.50 2.37
C CYS A 50 8.07 4.81 3.05
N PHE A 51 6.98 4.39 2.49
CA PHE A 51 5.60 4.65 2.94
C PHE A 51 4.79 3.37 3.12
N SER A 52 5.00 2.36 2.30
CA SER A 52 4.29 1.07 2.38
C SER A 52 4.56 0.34 3.71
N GLN A 53 3.78 -0.67 4.00
CA GLN A 53 3.85 -1.42 5.26
C GLN A 53 5.20 -2.10 5.46
N ASN A 54 5.77 -2.62 4.38
CA ASN A 54 7.08 -3.30 4.37
C ASN A 54 8.01 -2.68 3.32
N ASP A 55 8.39 -3.41 2.29
CA ASP A 55 9.38 -3.02 1.30
C ASP A 55 8.81 -2.90 -0.13
N GLU A 56 7.50 -2.83 -0.26
CA GLU A 56 6.76 -2.77 -1.53
C GLU A 56 7.09 -1.53 -2.35
N ASP A 57 7.41 -0.39 -1.72
CA ASP A 57 7.76 0.84 -2.43
C ASP A 57 8.92 0.63 -3.41
N GLY A 58 10.00 0.01 -2.93
CA GLY A 58 11.17 -0.25 -3.76
C GLY A 58 10.90 -1.21 -4.90
N LEU A 59 10.10 -2.26 -4.65
CA LEU A 59 9.66 -3.22 -5.67
C LEU A 59 8.82 -2.54 -6.74
N THR A 60 7.84 -1.76 -6.32
CA THR A 60 6.94 -1.00 -7.21
C THR A 60 7.72 -0.08 -8.12
N LEU A 61 8.65 0.71 -7.57
CA LEU A 61 9.46 1.65 -8.35
C LEU A 61 10.39 0.93 -9.34
N GLU A 62 10.99 -0.20 -8.96
CA GLU A 62 11.83 -0.96 -9.89
C GLU A 62 11.02 -1.60 -11.03
N ILE A 63 9.82 -2.13 -10.74
CA ILE A 63 8.93 -2.69 -11.77
C ILE A 63 8.51 -1.58 -12.75
N ILE A 64 8.06 -0.43 -12.26
CA ILE A 64 7.69 0.73 -13.07
C ILE A 64 8.85 1.18 -13.97
N LYS A 65 10.06 1.23 -13.41
CA LYS A 65 11.28 1.56 -14.18
C LYS A 65 11.53 0.56 -15.30
N ARG A 66 11.41 -0.74 -15.05
CA ARG A 66 11.57 -1.80 -16.07
C ARG A 66 10.49 -1.73 -17.15
N LEU A 67 9.27 -1.34 -16.78
CA LEU A 67 8.19 -1.10 -17.73
C LEU A 67 8.36 0.20 -18.54
N GLY A 68 9.37 1.02 -18.23
CA GLY A 68 9.65 2.27 -18.92
C GLY A 68 8.62 3.38 -18.66
N ILE A 69 7.81 3.27 -17.59
CA ILE A 69 6.77 4.24 -17.28
C ILE A 69 7.38 5.39 -16.47
N LYS A 70 7.59 6.53 -17.12
CA LYS A 70 8.19 7.71 -16.46
C LYS A 70 7.20 8.47 -15.57
N LYS A 71 5.95 8.53 -15.99
CA LYS A 71 4.84 9.17 -15.28
C LYS A 71 3.53 8.51 -15.71
N GLY A 72 2.72 8.14 -14.76
CA GLY A 72 1.47 7.43 -15.00
C GLY A 72 0.37 7.82 -14.04
N VAL A 73 -0.67 7.03 -14.03
CA VAL A 73 -1.85 7.17 -13.17
C VAL A 73 -1.99 5.94 -12.28
N PHE A 74 -2.19 6.15 -11.00
CA PHE A 74 -2.43 5.07 -10.04
C PHE A 74 -3.85 5.10 -9.47
N ALA A 75 -4.34 3.95 -9.05
CA ALA A 75 -5.49 3.80 -8.19
C ALA A 75 -5.14 2.86 -7.02
N GLU A 76 -5.67 3.14 -5.85
CA GLU A 76 -5.58 2.24 -4.71
C GLU A 76 -6.95 2.06 -4.06
N LEU A 77 -7.34 0.82 -3.88
CA LEU A 77 -8.56 0.39 -3.22
C LEU A 77 -8.19 -0.21 -1.87
N GLY A 78 -8.79 0.33 -0.80
CA GLY A 78 -8.42 -0.02 0.56
C GLY A 78 -7.15 0.69 1.07
N PRO A 79 -7.01 2.02 0.92
CA PRO A 79 -5.82 2.74 1.39
C PRO A 79 -5.73 2.82 2.93
N GLY A 80 -6.67 2.21 3.66
CA GLY A 80 -6.81 2.36 5.10
C GLY A 80 -6.87 3.84 5.48
N ASN A 81 -6.12 4.22 6.51
CA ASN A 81 -6.03 5.62 6.95
C ASN A 81 -5.03 6.49 6.14
N GLY A 82 -4.46 5.96 5.07
CA GLY A 82 -3.57 6.66 4.15
C GLY A 82 -2.13 6.84 4.61
N THR A 83 -1.65 6.14 5.64
CA THR A 83 -0.28 6.32 6.16
C THR A 83 0.69 5.20 5.81
N GLU A 84 0.20 4.04 5.39
CA GLU A 84 1.01 2.84 5.10
C GLU A 84 0.48 2.12 3.86
N ASN A 85 0.33 2.83 2.76
CA ASN A 85 -0.21 2.27 1.51
C ASN A 85 0.80 2.27 0.36
N ASN A 86 0.51 1.43 -0.64
CA ASN A 86 1.45 1.08 -1.71
C ASN A 86 1.67 2.18 -2.74
N THR A 87 0.76 3.17 -2.85
CA THR A 87 0.84 4.19 -3.91
C THR A 87 1.25 5.58 -3.43
N ILE A 88 1.49 5.79 -2.13
CA ILE A 88 2.01 7.08 -1.63
C ILE A 88 3.33 7.46 -2.31
N CYS A 89 4.22 6.51 -2.54
CA CYS A 89 5.48 6.77 -3.21
C CYS A 89 5.26 7.35 -4.62
N LEU A 90 4.22 6.91 -5.34
CA LEU A 90 3.85 7.43 -6.65
C LEU A 90 3.28 8.85 -6.56
N ALA A 91 2.42 9.10 -5.56
CA ALA A 91 1.91 10.44 -5.27
C ALA A 91 3.06 11.41 -4.94
N ALA A 92 4.04 11.00 -4.13
CA ALA A 92 5.24 11.78 -3.82
C ALA A 92 6.08 12.09 -5.08
N LEU A 93 6.09 11.21 -6.06
CA LEU A 93 6.70 11.41 -7.38
C LEU A 93 5.82 12.22 -8.34
N LYS A 94 4.74 12.81 -7.84
CA LYS A 94 3.81 13.66 -8.59
C LYS A 94 3.08 12.93 -9.73
N TRP A 95 2.82 11.63 -9.56
CA TRP A 95 1.90 10.92 -10.41
C TRP A 95 0.47 11.39 -10.10
N LYS A 96 -0.42 11.28 -11.06
CA LYS A 96 -1.84 11.42 -10.81
C LYS A 96 -2.39 10.14 -10.22
N GLY A 97 -3.42 10.24 -9.40
CA GLY A 97 -4.06 9.05 -8.89
C GLY A 97 -5.24 9.32 -7.99
N PHE A 98 -5.83 8.25 -7.51
CA PHE A 98 -6.94 8.31 -6.58
C PHE A 98 -6.95 7.11 -5.63
N TRP A 99 -7.63 7.31 -4.53
CA TRP A 99 -7.90 6.29 -3.53
C TRP A 99 -9.39 6.15 -3.28
N ILE A 100 -9.84 4.92 -3.03
CA ILE A 100 -11.20 4.60 -2.59
C ILE A 100 -11.12 3.69 -1.38
N GLY A 101 -11.74 4.08 -0.27
CA GLY A 101 -11.75 3.29 0.96
C GLY A 101 -12.68 3.84 2.01
N SER A 102 -12.98 3.06 3.04
CA SER A 102 -14.00 3.39 4.04
C SER A 102 -13.49 4.20 5.23
N GLU A 103 -12.19 4.26 5.44
CA GLU A 103 -11.59 4.93 6.59
C GLU A 103 -11.37 6.43 6.34
N ASP A 104 -11.23 7.19 7.44
CA ASP A 104 -10.77 8.57 7.37
C ASP A 104 -9.26 8.63 7.21
N LEU A 105 -8.79 9.45 6.28
CA LEU A 105 -7.36 9.69 6.15
C LEU A 105 -6.82 10.45 7.37
N LYS A 106 -5.66 10.04 7.89
CA LYS A 106 -4.99 10.69 9.04
C LYS A 106 -4.37 12.05 8.72
N PHE A 107 -4.45 12.49 7.48
CA PHE A 107 -3.94 13.79 7.05
C PHE A 107 -4.98 14.57 6.28
N LYS A 108 -4.84 15.90 6.26
CA LYS A 108 -5.68 16.77 5.44
C LYS A 108 -5.28 16.65 3.97
N TYR A 109 -6.25 16.45 3.12
CA TYR A 109 -6.07 16.41 1.67
C TYR A 109 -7.12 17.31 1.01
N ASN A 110 -6.81 17.75 -0.20
CA ASN A 110 -7.76 18.43 -1.06
C ASN A 110 -7.87 17.66 -2.37
N ASN A 111 -9.07 17.27 -2.74
CA ASN A 111 -9.32 16.71 -4.07
C ASN A 111 -8.89 17.72 -5.14
N SER A 112 -8.18 17.25 -6.14
CA SER A 112 -7.62 18.06 -7.22
C SER A 112 -7.62 17.28 -8.53
N LYS A 113 -7.19 17.91 -9.61
CA LYS A 113 -6.97 17.22 -10.89
C LYS A 113 -5.79 16.23 -10.88
N ASN A 114 -5.00 16.21 -9.80
CA ASN A 114 -3.86 15.30 -9.65
C ASN A 114 -4.12 14.20 -8.65
N PHE A 115 -4.98 14.43 -7.66
CA PHE A 115 -5.29 13.45 -6.64
C PHE A 115 -6.74 13.59 -6.17
N SER A 116 -7.44 12.46 -6.03
CA SER A 116 -8.78 12.36 -5.49
C SER A 116 -8.87 11.24 -4.44
N PHE A 117 -9.78 11.41 -3.49
CA PHE A 117 -10.15 10.36 -2.55
C PHE A 117 -11.67 10.30 -2.41
N ILE A 118 -12.22 9.10 -2.54
CA ILE A 118 -13.62 8.81 -2.23
C ILE A 118 -13.65 7.96 -0.95
N LYS A 119 -14.34 8.47 0.07
CA LYS A 119 -14.59 7.71 1.29
C LYS A 119 -15.87 6.91 1.11
N GLU A 120 -15.72 5.65 0.70
CA GLU A 120 -16.85 4.74 0.46
C GLU A 120 -16.46 3.29 0.74
N TRP A 121 -17.43 2.51 1.19
CA TRP A 121 -17.33 1.06 1.27
C TRP A 121 -17.53 0.45 -0.11
N ILE A 122 -16.51 -0.26 -0.61
CA ILE A 122 -16.54 -0.86 -1.93
C ILE A 122 -16.96 -2.33 -1.89
N ASN A 123 -17.78 -2.68 -2.86
CA ASN A 123 -18.21 -4.05 -3.15
C ASN A 123 -18.29 -4.26 -4.67
N ARG A 124 -18.65 -5.46 -5.12
CA ARG A 124 -18.73 -5.79 -6.55
C ARG A 124 -19.70 -4.90 -7.33
N ASP A 125 -20.78 -4.43 -6.70
CA ASP A 125 -21.84 -3.70 -7.37
C ASP A 125 -21.53 -2.24 -7.58
N ASN A 126 -20.66 -1.66 -6.72
CA ASN A 126 -20.41 -0.23 -6.71
C ASN A 126 -18.97 0.17 -7.09
N VAL A 127 -18.01 -0.75 -7.05
CA VAL A 127 -16.58 -0.43 -7.25
C VAL A 127 -16.31 0.27 -8.59
N PHE A 128 -16.89 -0.21 -9.67
CA PHE A 128 -16.69 0.41 -10.99
C PHE A 128 -17.27 1.82 -11.06
N LYS A 129 -18.40 2.06 -10.41
CA LYS A 129 -19.02 3.40 -10.35
C LYS A 129 -18.05 4.40 -9.72
N PHE A 130 -17.56 4.12 -8.51
CA PHE A 130 -16.65 5.01 -7.80
C PHE A 130 -15.30 5.15 -8.50
N PHE A 131 -14.79 4.06 -9.04
CA PHE A 131 -13.56 4.06 -9.83
C PHE A 131 -13.65 5.02 -11.05
N ASN A 132 -14.75 4.95 -11.80
CA ASN A 132 -14.98 5.79 -12.96
C ASN A 132 -15.23 7.27 -12.59
N GLU A 133 -15.89 7.51 -11.44
CA GLU A 133 -16.05 8.88 -10.91
C GLU A 133 -14.71 9.52 -10.61
N ASP A 134 -13.78 8.82 -9.95
CA ASP A 134 -12.47 9.35 -9.62
C ASP A 134 -11.57 9.53 -10.85
N LEU A 135 -11.60 8.61 -11.82
CA LEU A 135 -10.92 8.79 -13.09
C LEU A 135 -11.34 10.10 -13.77
N LYS A 136 -12.65 10.38 -13.78
CA LYS A 136 -13.19 11.62 -14.35
C LYS A 136 -12.72 12.86 -13.57
N LYS A 137 -12.71 12.80 -12.22
CA LYS A 137 -12.26 13.92 -11.39
C LYS A 137 -10.81 14.31 -11.63
N ILE A 138 -9.92 13.33 -11.84
CA ILE A 138 -8.52 13.60 -12.18
C ILE A 138 -8.28 13.83 -13.68
N ASN A 139 -9.35 13.82 -14.49
CA ASN A 139 -9.32 13.99 -15.93
C ASN A 139 -8.42 12.96 -16.63
N GLU A 140 -8.65 11.70 -16.33
CA GLU A 140 -7.95 10.56 -16.94
C GLU A 140 -8.95 9.49 -17.42
N SER A 141 -8.50 8.62 -18.32
CA SER A 141 -9.33 7.56 -18.91
C SER A 141 -8.82 6.14 -18.64
N LYS A 142 -7.64 6.04 -18.03
CA LYS A 142 -7.00 4.77 -17.68
C LYS A 142 -6.09 4.96 -16.47
N ILE A 143 -5.71 3.85 -15.85
CA ILE A 143 -4.65 3.78 -14.85
C ILE A 143 -3.50 2.93 -15.37
N ASP A 144 -2.31 3.16 -14.85
CA ASP A 144 -1.11 2.36 -15.13
C ASP A 144 -0.78 1.42 -13.97
N VAL A 145 -1.12 1.81 -12.73
CA VAL A 145 -0.91 1.01 -11.52
C VAL A 145 -2.23 0.90 -10.75
N LEU A 146 -2.61 -0.33 -10.40
CA LEU A 146 -3.73 -0.64 -9.52
C LEU A 146 -3.20 -1.34 -8.27
N SER A 147 -3.52 -0.83 -7.10
CA SER A 147 -3.29 -1.50 -5.81
C SER A 147 -4.61 -1.86 -5.15
N LEU A 148 -4.70 -3.08 -4.59
CA LEU A 148 -5.85 -3.57 -3.83
C LEU A 148 -5.36 -4.18 -2.52
N ASP A 149 -5.98 -3.77 -1.43
CA ASP A 149 -5.82 -4.33 -0.09
C ASP A 149 -7.16 -4.18 0.65
N LEU A 150 -8.00 -5.21 0.56
CA LEU A 150 -9.40 -5.20 0.99
C LEU A 150 -9.70 -6.35 1.97
N ASP A 151 -8.63 -6.84 2.66
CA ASP A 151 -8.72 -7.84 3.73
C ASP A 151 -9.49 -9.13 3.36
N GLY A 152 -9.55 -9.49 2.06
CA GLY A 152 -10.11 -10.76 1.63
C GLY A 152 -11.10 -10.72 0.46
N ASN A 153 -11.69 -9.57 0.15
CA ASN A 153 -12.54 -9.42 -1.04
C ASN A 153 -11.76 -9.05 -2.31
N ASP A 154 -10.45 -8.91 -2.24
CA ASP A 154 -9.55 -8.44 -3.29
C ASP A 154 -9.80 -9.09 -4.64
N ILE A 155 -9.78 -10.43 -4.67
CA ILE A 155 -9.95 -11.18 -5.91
C ILE A 155 -11.31 -10.91 -6.58
N TYR A 156 -12.38 -10.76 -5.80
CA TYR A 156 -13.71 -10.53 -6.34
C TYR A 156 -13.88 -9.13 -6.91
N ILE A 157 -13.29 -8.14 -6.23
CA ILE A 157 -13.28 -6.76 -6.67
C ILE A 157 -12.40 -6.60 -7.91
N LEU A 158 -11.22 -7.23 -7.90
CA LEU A 158 -10.32 -7.26 -9.05
C LEU A 158 -11.00 -7.89 -10.28
N GLU A 159 -11.60 -9.07 -10.13
CA GLU A 159 -12.35 -9.77 -11.21
C GLU A 159 -13.44 -8.89 -11.81
N GLU A 160 -14.10 -8.07 -11.00
CA GLU A 160 -15.15 -7.17 -11.50
C GLU A 160 -14.56 -5.96 -12.24
N LEU A 161 -13.51 -5.35 -11.68
CA LEU A 161 -12.90 -4.19 -12.30
C LEU A 161 -12.24 -4.49 -13.65
N ILE A 162 -11.45 -5.57 -13.76
CA ILE A 162 -10.69 -5.86 -14.98
C ILE A 162 -11.58 -6.17 -16.20
N LYS A 163 -12.86 -6.49 -15.98
CA LYS A 163 -13.84 -6.65 -17.07
C LYS A 163 -14.26 -5.32 -17.69
N GLN A 164 -14.13 -4.23 -16.95
CA GLN A 164 -14.73 -2.95 -17.26
C GLN A 164 -13.72 -1.83 -17.48
N ILE A 165 -12.50 -1.99 -16.98
CA ILE A 165 -11.43 -0.99 -17.15
C ILE A 165 -10.40 -1.45 -18.18
N LYS A 166 -9.67 -0.49 -18.75
CA LYS A 166 -8.46 -0.79 -19.52
C LYS A 166 -7.41 -1.40 -18.59
N GLN A 167 -6.86 -2.54 -18.99
CA GLN A 167 -5.89 -3.28 -18.17
C GLN A 167 -4.72 -2.40 -17.72
N PRO A 168 -4.44 -2.33 -16.39
CA PRO A 168 -3.26 -1.65 -15.86
C PRO A 168 -1.97 -2.34 -16.28
N SER A 169 -0.87 -1.59 -16.30
CA SER A 169 0.47 -2.15 -16.55
C SER A 169 1.02 -2.92 -15.34
N LEU A 170 0.58 -2.56 -14.14
CA LEU A 170 0.95 -3.21 -12.88
C LEU A 170 -0.28 -3.34 -11.99
N ILE A 171 -0.47 -4.52 -11.43
CA ILE A 171 -1.45 -4.79 -10.37
C ILE A 171 -0.69 -5.26 -9.13
N ILE A 172 -0.97 -4.62 -8.00
CA ILE A 172 -0.49 -4.99 -6.67
C ILE A 172 -1.74 -5.47 -5.91
N ALA A 173 -1.70 -6.70 -5.41
CA ALA A 173 -2.81 -7.26 -4.65
C ALA A 173 -2.28 -7.96 -3.39
N GLU A 174 -3.05 -7.91 -2.32
CA GLU A 174 -2.72 -8.62 -1.10
C GLU A 174 -2.67 -10.13 -1.33
N TYR A 175 -1.69 -10.77 -0.71
CA TYR A 175 -1.53 -12.21 -0.68
C TYR A 175 -1.33 -12.70 0.74
N ASN A 176 -2.19 -13.61 1.19
CA ASN A 176 -2.05 -14.20 2.51
C ASN A 176 -1.04 -15.36 2.48
N ALA A 177 0.17 -15.09 2.92
CA ALA A 177 1.28 -16.06 2.96
C ALA A 177 1.05 -17.28 3.87
N LYS A 178 0.02 -17.30 4.69
CA LYS A 178 -0.36 -18.49 5.49
C LYS A 178 -0.85 -19.65 4.62
N PHE A 179 -1.22 -19.37 3.37
CA PHE A 179 -1.69 -20.36 2.39
C PHE A 179 -0.77 -20.37 1.16
N PRO A 180 0.49 -20.85 1.30
CA PRO A 180 1.45 -20.82 0.18
C PRO A 180 1.05 -21.79 -0.93
N PRO A 181 1.51 -21.58 -2.17
CA PRO A 181 1.36 -22.56 -3.24
C PRO A 181 1.86 -23.95 -2.81
N PRO A 182 1.20 -25.05 -3.22
CA PRO A 182 0.12 -25.13 -4.23
C PRO A 182 -1.30 -24.96 -3.67
N ILE A 183 -1.47 -24.50 -2.43
CA ILE A 183 -2.80 -24.34 -1.81
C ILE A 183 -3.58 -23.27 -2.56
N LYS A 184 -4.73 -23.66 -3.12
CA LYS A 184 -5.69 -22.75 -3.76
C LYS A 184 -6.81 -22.48 -2.77
N PHE A 185 -6.70 -21.39 -2.03
CA PHE A 185 -7.70 -20.98 -1.05
C PHE A 185 -8.16 -19.55 -1.32
N LYS A 186 -9.45 -19.33 -1.25
CA LYS A 186 -10.06 -18.00 -1.18
C LYS A 186 -11.26 -18.06 -0.23
N ILE A 187 -11.48 -17.03 0.54
CA ILE A 187 -12.67 -16.90 1.36
C ILE A 187 -13.91 -16.72 0.46
N LYS A 188 -15.09 -17.02 0.98
CA LYS A 188 -16.32 -16.72 0.29
C LYS A 188 -16.54 -15.21 0.24
N TYR A 189 -17.02 -14.71 -0.90
CA TYR A 189 -17.39 -13.31 -1.03
C TYR A 189 -18.45 -12.91 0.01
N ASP A 190 -18.20 -11.83 0.71
CA ASP A 190 -19.12 -11.19 1.64
C ASP A 190 -19.08 -9.67 1.43
N PRO A 191 -20.16 -9.03 0.96
CA PRO A 191 -20.16 -7.59 0.70
C PRO A 191 -20.02 -6.73 1.96
N SER A 192 -20.14 -7.32 3.14
CA SER A 192 -19.99 -6.65 4.45
C SER A 192 -18.61 -6.83 5.08
N PHE A 193 -17.75 -7.58 4.43
CA PHE A 193 -16.39 -7.89 4.91
C PHE A 193 -15.38 -6.90 4.37
#